data_6d47826778ef7755f8074be1305bfedd
#
_entry.id   6d47826778ef7755f8074be1305bfedd
#
_cell.length_a   1.000
_cell.length_b   1.000
_cell.length_c   1.000
_cell.angle_alpha   90.00
_cell.angle_beta   90.00
_cell.angle_gamma   90.00
#
_symmetry.space_group_name_H-M   'P 1'
#
loop_
_entity.id
_entity.type
_entity.pdbx_description
1 polymer ?
#
loop_
_entity_poly.entity_id
_entity_poly.type
_entity_poly.pdbx_seq_one_letter_code
_entity_poly.pdbx_strand_id
1 'polypeptide(L)'
;MPLTPLALDLADDVTSLTAAVCDIESVSLDERALADAVEAALRPLPHLTVARIGNTVVARTDLGRAERVVLAGHIDTVPLTVEPANLPTRRVQGQGGEVLWGRGTVDMKGGVAVMLRIAHEVREPSRDLTFVFYEAEEIDSVHNGLLLVQQQAPDLLADADFAVLLEPTDARIEGGCKGTLRAEVSTKGIA
;
A
#
# COMPACT_ATOMS: atom_id res chain seq x y z
N MET A 1 -15.56 1.52 23.23
CA MET A 1 -15.19 2.83 22.70
C MET A 1 -14.60 2.59 21.32
N PRO A 2 -14.97 3.31 20.26
CA PRO A 2 -14.24 3.24 19.01
C PRO A 2 -12.79 3.70 19.29
N LEU A 3 -11.81 2.89 18.89
CA LEU A 3 -10.41 3.27 18.93
C LEU A 3 -10.24 4.49 18.00
N THR A 4 -9.64 5.57 18.50
CA THR A 4 -9.25 6.68 17.63
C THR A 4 -8.28 6.13 16.61
N PRO A 5 -8.49 6.32 15.29
CA PRO A 5 -7.55 5.86 14.28
C PRO A 5 -6.15 6.41 14.59
N LEU A 6 -5.13 5.59 14.39
CA LEU A 6 -3.74 6.04 14.47
C LEU A 6 -3.55 7.12 13.39
N ALA A 7 -3.15 8.32 13.80
CA ALA A 7 -3.03 9.46 12.90
C ALA A 7 -1.75 9.34 12.07
N LEU A 8 -1.87 9.39 10.74
CA LEU A 8 -0.76 9.55 9.81
C LEU A 8 -0.58 11.05 9.53
N ASP A 9 0.60 11.59 9.83
CA ASP A 9 0.93 12.96 9.45
C ASP A 9 1.51 12.98 8.03
N LEU A 10 0.69 13.40 7.06
CA LEU A 10 1.09 13.46 5.67
C LEU A 10 2.13 14.55 5.37
N ALA A 11 2.41 15.45 6.31
CA ALA A 11 3.44 16.49 6.19
C ALA A 11 4.83 16.02 6.64
N ASP A 12 4.91 14.89 7.35
CA ASP A 12 6.19 14.30 7.76
C ASP A 12 7.08 13.93 6.56
N ASP A 13 8.37 13.78 6.80
CA ASP A 13 9.28 13.23 5.80
C ASP A 13 8.89 11.78 5.44
N VAL A 14 9.22 11.36 4.21
CA VAL A 14 8.78 10.07 3.68
C VAL A 14 9.27 8.88 4.51
N THR A 15 10.43 8.98 5.17
CA THR A 15 10.95 7.90 6.01
C THR A 15 10.17 7.77 7.30
N SER A 16 9.86 8.89 7.94
CA SER A 16 9.02 8.93 9.15
C SER A 16 7.60 8.46 8.86
N LEU A 17 7.04 8.90 7.72
CA LEU A 17 5.72 8.44 7.28
C LEU A 17 5.73 6.93 6.96
N THR A 18 6.81 6.42 6.32
CA THR A 18 6.96 4.97 6.09
C THR A 18 6.97 4.20 7.40
N ALA A 19 7.72 4.68 8.42
CA ALA A 19 7.73 4.06 9.74
C ALA A 19 6.31 4.03 10.34
N ALA A 20 5.60 5.17 10.33
CA ALA A 20 4.24 5.27 10.85
C ALA A 20 3.27 4.31 10.15
N VAL A 21 3.34 4.20 8.82
CA VAL A 21 2.51 3.26 8.03
C VAL A 21 2.87 1.80 8.34
N CYS A 22 4.17 1.49 8.50
CA CYS A 22 4.62 0.14 8.83
C CYS A 22 4.21 -0.29 10.24
N ASP A 23 4.28 0.63 11.21
CA ASP A 23 3.99 0.35 12.62
C ASP A 23 2.49 0.17 12.91
N ILE A 24 1.62 0.47 11.94
CA ILE A 24 0.25 -0.02 11.92
C ILE A 24 0.26 -1.42 11.31
N GLU A 25 0.06 -2.44 12.15
CA GLU A 25 0.00 -3.82 11.72
C GLU A 25 -1.14 -4.03 10.70
N SER A 26 -0.84 -4.72 9.60
CA SER A 26 -1.80 -5.01 8.53
C SER A 26 -1.40 -6.28 7.78
N VAL A 27 -1.34 -7.40 8.46
CA VAL A 27 -1.18 -8.70 7.82
C VAL A 27 -2.39 -8.95 6.92
N SER A 28 -2.18 -9.61 5.76
CA SER A 28 -3.26 -9.91 4.80
C SER A 28 -4.52 -10.43 5.48
N LEU A 29 -5.67 -9.83 5.16
CA LEU A 29 -7.00 -9.99 5.76
C LEU A 29 -7.20 -9.28 7.12
N ASP A 30 -6.21 -8.56 7.63
CA ASP A 30 -6.33 -7.73 8.85
C ASP A 30 -5.81 -6.29 8.62
N GLU A 31 -6.12 -5.73 7.45
CA GLU A 31 -5.65 -4.40 7.04
C GLU A 31 -6.49 -3.25 7.56
N ARG A 32 -7.59 -3.55 8.25
CA ARG A 32 -8.61 -2.55 8.60
C ARG A 32 -8.04 -1.33 9.32
N ALA A 33 -7.15 -1.54 10.29
CA ALA A 33 -6.58 -0.44 11.09
C ALA A 33 -5.77 0.53 10.21
N LEU A 34 -4.95 0.01 9.29
CA LEU A 34 -4.18 0.82 8.36
C LEU A 34 -5.07 1.49 7.33
N ALA A 35 -6.04 0.79 6.79
CA ALA A 35 -7.00 1.34 5.84
C ALA A 35 -7.83 2.49 6.47
N ASP A 36 -8.24 2.35 7.73
CA ASP A 36 -8.94 3.41 8.49
C ASP A 36 -8.02 4.64 8.68
N ALA A 37 -6.73 4.43 8.97
CA ALA A 37 -5.76 5.51 9.12
C ALA A 37 -5.50 6.25 7.79
N VAL A 38 -5.33 5.50 6.68
CA VAL A 38 -5.17 6.06 5.33
C VAL A 38 -6.40 6.87 4.93
N GLU A 39 -7.59 6.31 5.10
CA GLU A 39 -8.84 7.00 4.79
C GLU A 39 -9.00 8.29 5.62
N ALA A 40 -8.74 8.23 6.92
CA ALA A 40 -8.82 9.38 7.81
C ALA A 40 -7.82 10.49 7.44
N ALA A 41 -6.62 10.13 6.96
CA ALA A 41 -5.60 11.08 6.52
C ALA A 41 -5.96 11.77 5.18
N LEU A 42 -6.60 11.03 4.26
CA LEU A 42 -6.91 11.54 2.92
C LEU A 42 -8.22 12.34 2.86
N ARG A 43 -9.25 11.99 3.64
CA ARG A 43 -10.57 12.66 3.60
C ARG A 43 -10.54 14.17 3.85
N PRO A 44 -9.66 14.73 4.70
CA PRO A 44 -9.58 16.17 4.90
C PRO A 44 -8.99 16.94 3.71
N LEU A 45 -8.40 16.27 2.72
CA LEU A 45 -7.75 16.92 1.58
C LEU A 45 -8.83 17.36 0.55
N PRO A 46 -9.06 18.68 0.37
CA PRO A 46 -10.24 19.18 -0.35
C PRO A 46 -10.20 18.91 -1.87
N HIS A 47 -9.03 18.57 -2.41
CA HIS A 47 -8.83 18.24 -3.83
C HIS A 47 -9.02 16.75 -4.15
N LEU A 48 -9.35 15.94 -3.13
CA LEU A 48 -9.56 14.49 -3.29
C LEU A 48 -10.99 14.10 -2.98
N THR A 49 -11.54 13.22 -3.81
CA THR A 49 -12.73 12.43 -3.48
C THR A 49 -12.27 11.06 -3.02
N VAL A 50 -12.68 10.65 -1.82
CA VAL A 50 -12.22 9.40 -1.18
C VAL A 50 -13.37 8.41 -1.08
N ALA A 51 -13.17 7.21 -1.64
CA ALA A 51 -14.05 6.05 -1.55
C ALA A 51 -13.38 4.91 -0.78
N ARG A 52 -14.18 4.07 -0.11
CA ARG A 52 -13.73 2.88 0.58
C ARG A 52 -14.49 1.66 0.06
N ILE A 53 -13.78 0.61 -0.37
CA ILE A 53 -14.31 -0.66 -0.82
C ILE A 53 -13.58 -1.78 -0.06
N GLY A 54 -14.25 -2.44 0.89
CA GLY A 54 -13.56 -3.34 1.81
C GLY A 54 -12.50 -2.61 2.65
N ASN A 55 -11.26 -3.08 2.64
CA ASN A 55 -10.12 -2.38 3.20
C ASN A 55 -9.31 -1.62 2.14
N THR A 56 -9.78 -1.55 0.91
CA THR A 56 -9.18 -0.75 -0.15
C THR A 56 -9.68 0.69 -0.10
N VAL A 57 -8.75 1.65 -0.09
CA VAL A 57 -9.04 3.09 -0.13
C VAL A 57 -8.67 3.63 -1.50
N VAL A 58 -9.61 4.30 -2.15
CA VAL A 58 -9.39 4.97 -3.45
C VAL A 58 -9.58 6.47 -3.26
N ALA A 59 -8.55 7.26 -3.64
CA ALA A 59 -8.63 8.72 -3.60
C ALA A 59 -8.36 9.29 -4.98
N ARG A 60 -9.20 10.25 -5.43
CA ARG A 60 -9.15 10.77 -6.81
C ARG A 60 -9.17 12.28 -6.83
N THR A 61 -8.35 12.87 -7.71
CA THR A 61 -8.58 14.25 -8.18
C THR A 61 -9.66 14.25 -9.27
N ASP A 62 -10.33 15.39 -9.43
CA ASP A 62 -11.31 15.60 -10.50
C ASP A 62 -11.16 17.03 -11.02
N LEU A 63 -10.03 17.30 -11.67
CA LEU A 63 -9.65 18.61 -12.19
C LEU A 63 -10.04 18.78 -13.68
N GLY A 64 -10.63 17.74 -14.29
CA GLY A 64 -11.00 17.71 -15.70
C GLY A 64 -9.80 17.70 -16.64
N ARG A 65 -8.72 17.04 -16.24
CA ARG A 65 -7.56 16.86 -17.10
C ARG A 65 -7.87 15.85 -18.22
N ALA A 66 -7.15 15.97 -19.33
CA ALA A 66 -7.35 15.10 -20.50
C ALA A 66 -6.92 13.64 -20.27
N GLU A 67 -6.01 13.44 -19.32
CA GLU A 67 -5.45 12.13 -19.01
C GLU A 67 -5.49 11.86 -17.50
N ARG A 68 -5.58 10.59 -17.10
CA ARG A 68 -5.57 10.13 -15.71
C ARG A 68 -4.50 9.06 -15.47
N VAL A 69 -3.74 9.24 -14.40
CA VAL A 69 -2.74 8.26 -13.95
C VAL A 69 -3.21 7.61 -12.64
N VAL A 70 -3.16 6.30 -12.61
CA VAL A 70 -3.36 5.50 -11.39
C VAL A 70 -2.02 5.25 -10.72
N LEU A 71 -1.93 5.54 -9.42
CA LEU A 71 -0.85 5.12 -8.55
C LEU A 71 -1.42 4.09 -7.58
N ALA A 72 -0.89 2.87 -7.60
CA ALA A 72 -1.40 1.79 -6.76
C ALA A 72 -0.31 1.17 -5.90
N GLY A 73 -0.68 0.82 -4.67
CA GLY A 73 0.18 0.12 -3.72
C GLY A 73 -0.64 -0.67 -2.73
N HIS A 74 -0.19 -1.89 -2.41
CA HIS A 74 -0.86 -2.70 -1.42
C HIS A 74 -0.50 -2.28 0.01
N ILE A 75 -1.46 -2.45 0.91
CA ILE A 75 -1.32 -2.05 2.32
C ILE A 75 -1.13 -3.24 3.26
N ASP A 76 -1.31 -4.46 2.75
CA ASP A 76 -1.07 -5.67 3.52
C ASP A 76 0.40 -6.07 3.53
N THR A 77 0.71 -7.02 4.38
CA THR A 77 2.02 -7.65 4.48
C THR A 77 1.85 -9.14 4.74
N VAL A 78 2.87 -9.91 4.38
CA VAL A 78 3.02 -11.28 4.89
C VAL A 78 3.11 -11.29 6.43
N PRO A 79 2.92 -12.44 7.10
CA PRO A 79 2.92 -12.54 8.56
C PRO A 79 4.16 -11.95 9.22
N LEU A 80 3.97 -11.40 10.43
CA LEU A 80 5.06 -10.89 11.26
C LEU A 80 5.94 -12.02 11.78
N THR A 81 7.21 -11.70 12.03
CA THR A 81 8.12 -12.62 12.74
C THR A 81 8.20 -12.26 14.22
N VAL A 82 8.34 -13.28 15.05
CA VAL A 82 8.48 -13.14 16.51
C VAL A 82 9.95 -13.02 16.90
N GLU A 83 10.80 -13.82 16.27
CA GLU A 83 12.24 -13.83 16.53
C GLU A 83 13.06 -13.79 15.22
N PRO A 84 13.76 -12.69 14.94
CA PRO A 84 13.65 -11.41 15.62
C PRO A 84 12.33 -10.70 15.27
N ALA A 85 11.77 -9.98 16.25
CA ALA A 85 10.57 -9.18 16.01
C ALA A 85 10.83 -8.13 14.94
N ASN A 86 9.94 -8.04 13.94
CA ASN A 86 10.09 -7.12 12.80
C ASN A 86 9.12 -5.92 12.82
N LEU A 87 8.42 -5.72 13.92
CA LEU A 87 7.73 -4.49 14.33
C LEU A 87 7.94 -4.27 15.83
N PRO A 88 7.93 -3.01 16.31
CA PRO A 88 7.90 -1.79 15.50
C PRO A 88 9.15 -1.63 14.64
N THR A 89 9.04 -0.76 13.63
CA THR A 89 10.17 -0.36 12.79
C THR A 89 11.29 0.26 13.61
N ARG A 90 12.52 0.15 13.12
CA ARG A 90 13.69 0.75 13.76
C ARG A 90 14.70 1.24 12.74
N ARG A 91 15.38 2.33 13.06
CA ARG A 91 16.52 2.80 12.28
C ARG A 91 17.75 2.00 12.68
N VAL A 92 18.42 1.42 11.70
CA VAL A 92 19.63 0.62 11.91
C VAL A 92 20.74 1.05 10.95
N GLN A 93 22.00 0.88 11.34
CA GLN A 93 23.13 1.16 10.47
C GLN A 93 23.30 0.02 9.46
N GLY A 94 23.06 0.30 8.17
CA GLY A 94 23.34 -0.60 7.06
C GLY A 94 24.71 -0.34 6.42
N GLN A 95 25.06 -1.11 5.40
CA GLN A 95 26.34 -0.96 4.69
C GLN A 95 26.46 0.38 3.93
N GLY A 96 25.33 0.92 3.46
CA GLY A 96 25.26 2.17 2.69
C GLY A 96 24.79 3.38 3.48
N GLY A 97 24.66 3.29 4.79
CA GLY A 97 24.12 4.33 5.66
C GLY A 97 22.99 3.83 6.56
N GLU A 98 22.25 4.75 7.17
CA GLU A 98 21.08 4.42 7.97
C GLU A 98 19.94 3.86 7.08
N VAL A 99 19.32 2.79 7.53
CA VAL A 99 18.16 2.16 6.89
C VAL A 99 17.02 2.00 7.88
N LEU A 100 15.79 2.12 7.39
CA LEU A 100 14.59 1.77 8.14
C LEU A 100 14.36 0.26 8.01
N TRP A 101 14.38 -0.45 9.13
CA TRP A 101 14.18 -1.89 9.19
C TRP A 101 12.85 -2.22 9.83
N GLY A 102 12.05 -3.10 9.18
CA GLY A 102 10.77 -3.56 9.68
C GLY A 102 9.94 -4.28 8.63
N ARG A 103 8.85 -4.90 9.02
CA ARG A 103 7.91 -5.54 8.09
C ARG A 103 7.25 -4.48 7.19
N GLY A 104 7.26 -4.72 5.88
CA GLY A 104 6.63 -3.85 4.88
C GLY A 104 7.45 -2.61 4.49
N THR A 105 8.64 -2.36 5.09
CA THR A 105 9.45 -1.18 4.74
C THR A 105 9.93 -1.20 3.28
N VAL A 106 10.11 -2.37 2.70
CA VAL A 106 10.48 -2.57 1.29
C VAL A 106 9.24 -2.92 0.49
N ASP A 107 8.50 -3.91 0.90
CA ASP A 107 7.34 -4.45 0.22
C ASP A 107 6.08 -4.23 1.05
N MET A 108 5.22 -3.27 0.60
CA MET A 108 5.59 -2.12 -0.23
C MET A 108 5.17 -0.79 0.43
N LYS A 109 5.15 -0.75 1.78
CA LYS A 109 4.67 0.43 2.54
C LYS A 109 5.54 1.69 2.35
N GLY A 110 6.79 1.53 1.89
CA GLY A 110 7.59 2.66 1.40
C GLY A 110 6.93 3.34 0.20
N GLY A 111 6.45 2.55 -0.78
CA GLY A 111 5.67 3.04 -1.92
C GLY A 111 4.35 3.69 -1.48
N VAL A 112 3.66 3.08 -0.51
CA VAL A 112 2.44 3.64 0.09
C VAL A 112 2.69 5.02 0.72
N ALA A 113 3.79 5.18 1.46
CA ALA A 113 4.16 6.47 2.05
C ALA A 113 4.45 7.53 0.98
N VAL A 114 5.12 7.16 -0.11
CA VAL A 114 5.33 8.05 -1.27
C VAL A 114 3.99 8.46 -1.88
N MET A 115 3.05 7.54 -2.07
CA MET A 115 1.71 7.85 -2.58
C MET A 115 0.98 8.85 -1.68
N LEU A 116 1.01 8.64 -0.37
CA LEU A 116 0.41 9.54 0.63
C LEU A 116 1.03 10.95 0.57
N ARG A 117 2.35 11.04 0.44
CA ARG A 117 3.05 12.32 0.25
C ARG A 117 2.62 13.03 -1.04
N ILE A 118 2.57 12.32 -2.16
CA ILE A 118 2.10 12.88 -3.44
C ILE A 118 0.65 13.36 -3.30
N ALA A 119 -0.23 12.57 -2.69
CA ALA A 119 -1.61 12.93 -2.46
C ALA A 119 -1.77 14.21 -1.61
N HIS A 120 -0.87 14.44 -0.65
CA HIS A 120 -0.87 15.65 0.18
C HIS A 120 -0.31 16.88 -0.54
N GLU A 121 0.81 16.73 -1.26
CA GLU A 121 1.56 17.86 -1.82
C GLU A 121 1.07 18.28 -3.19
N VAL A 122 0.66 17.33 -4.05
CA VAL A 122 0.33 17.59 -5.45
C VAL A 122 -1.17 17.84 -5.61
N ARG A 123 -1.56 19.10 -5.37
CA ARG A 123 -2.99 19.50 -5.38
C ARG A 123 -3.52 19.81 -6.77
N GLU A 124 -2.67 20.25 -7.68
CA GLU A 124 -3.00 20.63 -9.05
C GLU A 124 -2.09 19.91 -10.05
N PRO A 125 -2.17 18.58 -10.15
CA PRO A 125 -1.37 17.82 -11.10
C PRO A 125 -1.72 18.15 -12.55
N SER A 126 -0.76 17.94 -13.47
CA SER A 126 -0.96 18.12 -14.91
C SER A 126 -1.88 17.05 -15.53
N ARG A 127 -2.05 15.92 -14.86
CA ARG A 127 -3.01 14.85 -15.17
C ARG A 127 -3.84 14.57 -13.94
N ASP A 128 -5.08 14.14 -14.11
CA ASP A 128 -5.85 13.66 -12.97
C ASP A 128 -5.21 12.41 -12.36
N LEU A 129 -5.24 12.30 -11.03
CA LEU A 129 -4.63 11.20 -10.28
C LEU A 129 -5.70 10.34 -9.60
N THR A 130 -5.48 9.04 -9.62
CA THR A 130 -6.19 8.08 -8.80
C THR A 130 -5.16 7.33 -7.95
N PHE A 131 -5.30 7.43 -6.63
CA PHE A 131 -4.50 6.67 -5.67
C PHE A 131 -5.31 5.47 -5.21
N VAL A 132 -4.73 4.27 -5.29
CA VAL A 132 -5.37 3.02 -4.84
C VAL A 132 -4.50 2.36 -3.80
N PHE A 133 -4.94 2.39 -2.56
CA PHE A 133 -4.32 1.70 -1.42
C PHE A 133 -5.11 0.42 -1.20
N TYR A 134 -4.62 -0.71 -1.71
CA TYR A 134 -5.43 -1.92 -1.83
C TYR A 134 -4.99 -3.02 -0.87
N GLU A 135 -5.96 -3.84 -0.46
CA GLU A 135 -5.80 -4.96 0.46
C GLU A 135 -5.41 -6.25 -0.25
N ALA A 136 -4.85 -7.21 0.51
CA ALA A 136 -4.72 -8.63 0.17
C ALA A 136 -3.98 -8.92 -1.14
N GLU A 137 -2.82 -8.29 -1.36
CA GLU A 137 -1.92 -8.58 -2.49
C GLU A 137 -1.14 -9.88 -2.26
N GLU A 138 -0.65 -10.07 -1.03
CA GLU A 138 0.31 -11.10 -0.62
C GLU A 138 -0.31 -12.53 -0.48
N ILE A 139 -1.57 -12.67 -0.85
CA ILE A 139 -2.32 -13.95 -0.76
C ILE A 139 -3.02 -14.28 -2.08
N ASP A 140 -3.95 -15.23 -2.06
CA ASP A 140 -4.70 -15.63 -3.26
C ASP A 140 -5.43 -14.43 -3.88
N SER A 141 -5.25 -14.26 -5.19
CA SER A 141 -5.78 -13.15 -5.98
C SER A 141 -7.29 -12.94 -5.88
N VAL A 142 -8.06 -13.94 -5.44
CA VAL A 142 -9.51 -13.81 -5.21
C VAL A 142 -9.85 -12.78 -4.12
N HIS A 143 -8.88 -12.48 -3.23
CA HIS A 143 -9.02 -11.52 -2.15
C HIS A 143 -8.47 -10.13 -2.52
N ASN A 144 -7.75 -10.01 -3.65
CA ASN A 144 -7.04 -8.80 -4.04
C ASN A 144 -7.96 -7.60 -4.18
N GLY A 145 -7.62 -6.50 -3.49
CA GLY A 145 -8.44 -5.29 -3.45
C GLY A 145 -8.62 -4.59 -4.79
N LEU A 146 -7.67 -4.70 -5.75
CA LEU A 146 -7.85 -4.18 -7.10
C LEU A 146 -8.96 -4.94 -7.84
N LEU A 147 -9.00 -6.27 -7.69
CA LEU A 147 -10.10 -7.08 -8.24
C LEU A 147 -11.45 -6.68 -7.60
N LEU A 148 -11.45 -6.43 -6.30
CA LEU A 148 -12.65 -5.99 -5.57
C LEU A 148 -13.17 -4.64 -6.10
N VAL A 149 -12.28 -3.66 -6.32
CA VAL A 149 -12.63 -2.36 -6.93
C VAL A 149 -13.19 -2.56 -8.33
N GLN A 150 -12.53 -3.39 -9.16
CA GLN A 150 -12.97 -3.68 -10.51
C GLN A 150 -14.40 -4.28 -10.55
N GLN A 151 -14.74 -5.10 -9.56
CA GLN A 151 -16.06 -5.76 -9.49
C GLN A 151 -17.16 -4.86 -8.92
N GLN A 152 -16.85 -4.06 -7.89
CA GLN A 152 -17.84 -3.32 -7.13
C GLN A 152 -17.96 -1.84 -7.51
N ALA A 153 -16.86 -1.25 -8.01
CA ALA A 153 -16.78 0.17 -8.35
C ALA A 153 -15.87 0.41 -9.57
N PRO A 154 -16.13 -0.25 -10.72
CA PRO A 154 -15.26 -0.18 -11.90
C PRO A 154 -15.02 1.25 -12.40
N ASP A 155 -15.98 2.14 -12.22
CA ASP A 155 -15.88 3.54 -12.63
C ASP A 155 -14.73 4.30 -11.95
N LEU A 156 -14.24 3.80 -10.81
CA LEU A 156 -13.09 4.40 -10.14
C LEU A 156 -11.78 4.20 -10.91
N LEU A 157 -11.71 3.23 -11.82
CA LEU A 157 -10.53 2.88 -12.60
C LEU A 157 -10.74 2.97 -14.12
N ALA A 158 -12.00 3.11 -14.58
CA ALA A 158 -12.33 2.97 -16.00
C ALA A 158 -11.75 4.05 -16.92
N ASP A 159 -11.42 5.22 -16.38
CA ASP A 159 -10.87 6.37 -17.09
C ASP A 159 -9.34 6.50 -16.95
N ALA A 160 -8.66 5.41 -16.56
CA ALA A 160 -7.22 5.39 -16.41
C ALA A 160 -6.51 5.22 -17.77
N ASP A 161 -5.61 6.13 -18.10
CA ASP A 161 -4.75 6.05 -19.29
C ASP A 161 -3.44 5.31 -19.01
N PHE A 162 -2.96 5.38 -17.77
CA PHE A 162 -1.72 4.78 -17.34
C PHE A 162 -1.77 4.40 -15.85
N ALA A 163 -1.10 3.32 -15.48
CA ALA A 163 -1.00 2.88 -14.10
C ALA A 163 0.46 2.61 -13.70
N VAL A 164 0.80 2.99 -12.47
CA VAL A 164 2.06 2.66 -11.83
C VAL A 164 1.75 1.90 -10.53
N LEU A 165 2.25 0.68 -10.43
CA LEU A 165 2.31 -0.05 -9.17
C LEU A 165 3.68 0.27 -8.53
N LEU A 166 3.66 0.77 -7.28
CA LEU A 166 4.86 1.29 -6.64
C LEU A 166 5.66 0.20 -5.91
N GLU A 167 5.73 -0.99 -6.54
CA GLU A 167 6.52 -2.12 -6.06
C GLU A 167 8.03 -1.82 -6.08
N PRO A 168 8.82 -2.43 -5.17
CA PRO A 168 10.25 -2.19 -5.08
C PRO A 168 11.00 -2.87 -6.25
N THR A 169 11.59 -2.06 -7.14
CA THR A 169 12.36 -2.54 -8.30
C THR A 169 13.84 -2.16 -8.24
N ASP A 170 14.31 -1.65 -7.10
CA ASP A 170 15.67 -1.10 -6.95
C ASP A 170 15.99 -0.03 -8.02
N ALA A 171 14.97 0.77 -8.37
CA ALA A 171 15.00 1.78 -9.44
C ALA A 171 15.42 1.22 -10.81
N ARG A 172 15.12 -0.04 -11.09
CA ARG A 172 15.38 -0.71 -12.37
C ARG A 172 14.09 -0.95 -13.12
N ILE A 173 14.20 -1.13 -14.44
CA ILE A 173 13.09 -1.59 -15.25
C ILE A 173 13.02 -3.11 -15.14
N GLU A 174 11.88 -3.64 -14.68
CA GLU A 174 11.61 -5.06 -14.63
C GLU A 174 10.64 -5.46 -15.75
N GLY A 175 11.00 -6.47 -16.51
CA GLY A 175 10.25 -6.93 -17.69
C GLY A 175 9.31 -8.09 -17.41
N GLY A 176 8.88 -8.30 -16.16
CA GLY A 176 7.97 -9.37 -15.77
C GLY A 176 8.04 -9.70 -14.28
N CYS A 177 7.12 -10.54 -13.84
CA CYS A 177 7.07 -11.04 -12.46
C CYS A 177 7.49 -12.51 -12.41
N LYS A 178 8.14 -12.91 -11.32
CA LYS A 178 8.50 -14.30 -11.06
C LYS A 178 7.26 -15.11 -10.71
N GLY A 179 7.11 -16.29 -11.31
CA GLY A 179 6.06 -17.23 -10.91
C GLY A 179 6.35 -17.88 -9.56
N THR A 180 5.32 -18.25 -8.82
CA THR A 180 5.42 -19.01 -7.57
C THR A 180 5.06 -20.46 -7.83
N LEU A 181 5.90 -21.40 -7.36
CA LEU A 181 5.61 -22.84 -7.30
C LEU A 181 5.58 -23.28 -5.85
N ARG A 182 4.49 -23.92 -5.43
CA ARG A 182 4.43 -24.64 -4.15
C ARG A 182 4.36 -26.13 -4.43
N ALA A 183 5.19 -26.90 -3.75
CA ALA A 183 5.16 -28.36 -3.81
C ALA A 183 5.17 -28.93 -2.38
N GLU A 184 4.30 -29.89 -2.11
CA GLU A 184 4.30 -30.68 -0.88
C GLU A 184 4.84 -32.07 -1.19
N VAL A 185 5.86 -32.49 -0.48
CA VAL A 185 6.42 -33.84 -0.58
C VAL A 185 6.18 -34.54 0.75
N SER A 186 5.33 -35.57 0.74
CA SER A 186 5.06 -36.36 1.91
C SER A 186 5.56 -37.79 1.69
N THR A 187 6.16 -38.40 2.73
CA THR A 187 6.56 -39.78 2.76
C THR A 187 5.89 -40.49 3.93
N LYS A 188 5.45 -41.72 3.70
CA LYS A 188 4.95 -42.58 4.76
C LYS A 188 6.01 -43.66 5.03
N GLY A 189 6.43 -43.78 6.28
CA GLY A 189 7.34 -44.87 6.74
C GLY A 189 6.67 -45.76 7.77
N ILE A 190 7.18 -46.95 7.90
CA ILE A 190 6.88 -47.85 9.03
C ILE A 190 8.09 -47.77 9.95
N ALA A 191 7.85 -47.48 11.23
CA ALA A 191 8.89 -47.49 12.27
C ALA A 191 9.18 -48.93 12.74
#